data_090e6e5c4a75eec40550333040db1520
#
_entry.id   090e6e5c4a75eec40550333040db1520
#
_cell.length_a   1.000
_cell.length_b   1.000
_cell.length_c   1.000
_cell.angle_alpha   90.00
_cell.angle_beta   90.00
_cell.angle_gamma   90.00
#
_symmetry.space_group_name_H-M   'P 1'
#
loop_
_entity.id
_entity.type
_entity.pdbx_description
1 polymer ?
#
loop_
_entity_poly.entity_id
_entity_poly.type
_entity_poly.pdbx_seq_one_letter_code
_entity_poly.pdbx_strand_id
1 'polypeptide(L)'
;MKLGRLNHVGVATPSIERSVAIYGEFLGATKIHEPFDLPPQGVRVCFVDTPNSQIELIEPLGENSPLHGFLAKNPAGGQHHVCFEVPDIHEAKAEMEAKGAKVLGEPRIGAHGTPVIFVHPRDMGGVLVELMETPREAH
;
A
#
# COMPACT_ATOMS: atom_id res chain seq x y z
N MET A 1 -2.23 -14.45 14.93
CA MET A 1 -2.60 -13.20 14.21
C MET A 1 -4.04 -13.29 13.77
N LYS A 2 -4.75 -12.20 13.90
CA LYS A 2 -6.13 -12.14 13.45
C LYS A 2 -6.23 -11.17 12.29
N LEU A 3 -6.60 -11.67 11.12
CA LEU A 3 -6.73 -10.84 9.92
C LEU A 3 -7.91 -9.88 10.09
N GLY A 4 -7.64 -8.60 9.96
CA GLY A 4 -8.63 -7.55 10.03
C GLY A 4 -9.16 -7.17 8.66
N ARG A 5 -9.65 -5.95 8.56
CA ARG A 5 -10.27 -5.45 7.33
C ARG A 5 -9.23 -5.22 6.24
N LEU A 6 -9.69 -5.25 4.98
CA LEU A 6 -8.89 -4.75 3.86
C LEU A 6 -8.82 -3.23 3.99
N ASN A 7 -7.63 -2.71 4.28
CA ASN A 7 -7.47 -1.27 4.47
C ASN A 7 -7.42 -0.55 3.12
N HIS A 8 -6.61 -1.06 2.18
CA HIS A 8 -6.51 -0.45 0.86
C HIS A 8 -5.94 -1.42 -0.17
N VAL A 9 -6.11 -1.05 -1.43
CA VAL A 9 -5.39 -1.65 -2.55
C VAL A 9 -4.41 -0.60 -3.06
N GLY A 10 -3.13 -0.96 -3.13
CA GLY A 10 -2.10 -0.09 -3.66
C GLY A 10 -2.04 -0.20 -5.18
N VAL A 11 -2.08 0.93 -5.85
CA VAL A 11 -2.03 1.00 -7.31
C VAL A 11 -0.87 1.90 -7.71
N ALA A 12 0.12 1.31 -8.39
CA ALA A 12 1.25 2.08 -8.91
C ALA A 12 0.84 2.79 -10.20
N THR A 13 1.27 4.02 -10.33
CA THR A 13 0.96 4.83 -11.51
C THR A 13 2.18 5.66 -11.90
N PRO A 14 2.41 5.89 -13.19
CA PRO A 14 3.44 6.83 -13.61
C PRO A 14 3.05 8.29 -13.35
N SER A 15 1.76 8.56 -13.08
CA SER A 15 1.27 9.92 -12.81
C SER A 15 0.01 9.88 -11.96
N ILE A 16 0.13 10.32 -10.72
CA ILE A 16 -1.03 10.46 -9.82
C ILE A 16 -2.06 11.39 -10.43
N GLU A 17 -1.60 12.49 -11.06
CA GLU A 17 -2.50 13.46 -11.67
C GLU A 17 -3.39 12.83 -12.74
N ARG A 18 -2.82 12.00 -13.62
CA ARG A 18 -3.59 11.28 -14.62
C ARG A 18 -4.56 10.28 -14.00
N SER A 19 -4.09 9.53 -13.00
CA SER A 19 -4.92 8.52 -12.35
C SER A 19 -6.09 9.16 -11.60
N VAL A 20 -5.86 10.28 -10.94
CA VAL A 20 -6.92 11.02 -10.25
C VAL A 20 -8.00 11.47 -11.24
N ALA A 21 -7.59 11.95 -12.41
CA ALA A 21 -8.54 12.35 -13.45
C ALA A 21 -9.38 11.15 -13.91
N ILE A 22 -8.76 9.98 -14.07
CA ILE A 22 -9.46 8.76 -14.48
C ILE A 22 -10.46 8.34 -13.40
N TYR A 23 -10.03 8.30 -12.14
CA TYR A 23 -10.94 7.90 -11.06
C TYR A 23 -12.11 8.86 -10.92
N GLY A 24 -11.88 10.15 -11.09
CA GLY A 24 -12.95 11.15 -11.02
C GLY A 24 -13.90 11.07 -12.20
N GLU A 25 -13.36 11.07 -13.43
CA GLU A 25 -14.19 11.12 -14.64
C GLU A 25 -14.90 9.81 -14.95
N PHE A 26 -14.17 8.71 -14.90
CA PHE A 26 -14.74 7.40 -15.32
C PHE A 26 -15.41 6.65 -14.19
N LEU A 27 -14.88 6.75 -12.97
CA LEU A 27 -15.40 5.99 -11.84
C LEU A 27 -16.25 6.82 -10.90
N GLY A 28 -16.32 8.13 -11.10
CA GLY A 28 -17.16 8.98 -10.26
C GLY A 28 -16.66 9.16 -8.84
N ALA A 29 -15.33 9.01 -8.62
CA ALA A 29 -14.76 9.21 -7.29
C ALA A 29 -14.97 10.65 -6.84
N THR A 30 -15.41 10.84 -5.60
CA THR A 30 -15.70 12.16 -5.03
C THR A 30 -14.81 12.49 -3.83
N LYS A 31 -14.18 11.48 -3.22
CA LYS A 31 -13.33 11.69 -2.04
C LYS A 31 -11.90 11.37 -2.41
N ILE A 32 -11.26 12.33 -3.06
CA ILE A 32 -9.85 12.24 -3.48
C ILE A 32 -9.06 13.18 -2.59
N HIS A 33 -8.13 12.61 -1.81
CA HIS A 33 -7.32 13.37 -0.87
C HIS A 33 -6.17 14.07 -1.58
N GLU A 34 -5.61 15.10 -0.92
CA GLU A 34 -4.43 15.77 -1.45
C GLU A 34 -3.24 14.80 -1.47
N PRO A 35 -2.46 14.78 -2.56
CA PRO A 35 -1.25 13.96 -2.60
C PRO A 35 -0.21 14.46 -1.61
N PHE A 36 0.62 13.53 -1.13
CA PHE A 36 1.74 13.89 -0.26
C PHE A 36 2.93 12.98 -0.53
N ASP A 37 4.12 13.47 -0.17
CA ASP A 37 5.36 12.72 -0.34
C ASP A 37 5.62 11.84 0.87
N LEU A 38 6.12 10.63 0.60
CA LEU A 38 6.54 9.68 1.62
C LEU A 38 7.97 9.25 1.32
N PRO A 39 8.95 10.15 1.60
CA PRO A 39 10.35 9.92 1.21
C PRO A 39 10.96 8.61 1.72
N PRO A 40 10.71 8.18 2.97
CA PRO A 40 11.28 6.91 3.43
C PRO A 40 10.91 5.70 2.59
N GLN A 41 9.76 5.74 1.92
CA GLN A 41 9.32 4.67 1.03
C GLN A 41 9.57 4.97 -0.45
N GLY A 42 10.08 6.15 -0.76
CA GLY A 42 10.39 6.53 -2.14
C GLY A 42 9.15 6.69 -3.01
N VAL A 43 8.03 7.10 -2.44
CA VAL A 43 6.77 7.26 -3.18
C VAL A 43 6.07 8.55 -2.84
N ARG A 44 5.30 9.03 -3.80
CA ARG A 44 4.27 10.04 -3.60
C ARG A 44 2.95 9.32 -3.54
N VAL A 45 2.07 9.73 -2.63
CA VAL A 45 0.85 8.98 -2.29
C VAL A 45 -0.38 9.86 -2.49
N CYS A 46 -1.45 9.27 -3.03
CA CYS A 46 -2.75 9.91 -3.10
C CYS A 46 -3.84 8.90 -2.77
N PHE A 47 -4.62 9.16 -1.74
CA PHE A 47 -5.72 8.28 -1.37
C PHE A 47 -7.01 8.65 -2.05
N VAL A 48 -7.72 7.64 -2.54
CA VAL A 48 -9.07 7.77 -3.08
C VAL A 48 -9.97 6.90 -2.24
N ASP A 49 -10.94 7.50 -1.55
CA ASP A 49 -11.86 6.76 -0.69
C ASP A 49 -12.98 6.11 -1.48
N THR A 50 -13.28 4.86 -1.15
CA THR A 50 -14.50 4.18 -1.58
C THR A 50 -15.39 3.99 -0.35
N PRO A 51 -16.66 3.59 -0.52
CA PRO A 51 -17.54 3.39 0.65
C PRO A 51 -17.01 2.40 1.68
N ASN A 52 -16.21 1.43 1.26
CA ASN A 52 -15.78 0.33 2.13
C ASN A 52 -14.27 0.18 2.27
N SER A 53 -13.46 0.97 1.56
CA SER A 53 -12.01 0.84 1.60
C SER A 53 -11.33 2.07 1.01
N GLN A 54 -10.08 1.93 0.59
CA GLN A 54 -9.33 3.00 -0.09
C GLN A 54 -8.53 2.42 -1.24
N ILE A 55 -8.33 3.24 -2.26
CA ILE A 55 -7.27 3.00 -3.25
C ILE A 55 -6.12 3.91 -2.86
N GLU A 56 -4.91 3.35 -2.78
CA GLU A 56 -3.70 4.13 -2.56
C GLU A 56 -2.96 4.24 -3.89
N LEU A 57 -3.05 5.41 -4.52
CA LEU A 57 -2.28 5.67 -5.73
C LEU A 57 -0.87 6.04 -5.31
N ILE A 58 0.11 5.37 -5.90
CA ILE A 58 1.52 5.62 -5.59
C ILE A 58 2.29 5.85 -6.90
N GLU A 59 3.13 6.89 -6.88
CA GLU A 59 4.03 7.17 -7.99
C GLU A 59 5.46 7.29 -7.46
N PRO A 60 6.48 7.05 -8.30
CA PRO A 60 7.86 7.11 -7.84
C PRO A 60 8.25 8.49 -7.34
N LEU A 61 8.97 8.52 -6.21
CA LEU A 61 9.57 9.74 -5.68
C LEU A 61 11.07 9.51 -5.65
N GLY A 62 11.78 10.23 -6.49
CA GLY A 62 13.24 10.14 -6.59
C GLY A 62 13.72 9.02 -7.49
N GLU A 63 15.00 9.09 -7.86
CA GLU A 63 15.62 8.14 -8.80
C GLU A 63 15.73 6.72 -8.27
N ASN A 64 15.78 6.58 -6.96
CA ASN A 64 15.96 5.28 -6.31
C ASN A 64 14.66 4.66 -5.82
N SER A 65 13.53 5.16 -6.29
CA SER A 65 12.23 4.62 -5.88
C SER A 65 12.11 3.15 -6.26
N PRO A 66 11.62 2.30 -5.34
CA PRO A 66 11.38 0.90 -5.67
C PRO A 66 10.30 0.69 -6.73
N LEU A 67 9.48 1.70 -7.01
CA LEU A 67 8.44 1.61 -8.03
C LEU A 67 8.96 1.63 -9.46
N HIS A 68 10.18 2.11 -9.68
CA HIS A 68 10.72 2.14 -11.04
C HIS A 68 10.79 0.76 -11.68
N GLY A 69 11.17 -0.25 -10.90
CA GLY A 69 11.20 -1.64 -11.39
C GLY A 69 9.82 -2.15 -11.78
N PHE A 70 8.83 -1.85 -10.97
CA PHE A 70 7.45 -2.25 -11.26
C PHE A 70 6.92 -1.57 -12.51
N LEU A 71 7.14 -0.26 -12.63
CA LEU A 71 6.64 0.50 -13.77
C LEU A 71 7.38 0.18 -15.07
N ALA A 72 8.64 -0.27 -14.98
CA ALA A 72 9.35 -0.74 -16.17
C ALA A 72 8.65 -1.93 -16.80
N LYS A 73 8.06 -2.79 -15.99
CA LYS A 73 7.30 -3.96 -16.45
C LYS A 73 5.83 -3.65 -16.70
N ASN A 74 5.33 -2.57 -16.12
CA ASN A 74 3.92 -2.18 -16.22
C ASN A 74 3.85 -0.68 -16.49
N PRO A 75 4.18 -0.25 -17.72
CA PRO A 75 4.32 1.19 -18.04
C PRO A 75 3.07 2.02 -17.80
N ALA A 76 1.90 1.42 -17.93
CA ALA A 76 0.65 2.12 -17.69
C ALA A 76 0.25 2.15 -16.21
N GLY A 77 1.02 1.46 -15.36
CA GLY A 77 0.68 1.26 -13.95
C GLY A 77 -0.05 -0.06 -13.73
N GLY A 78 -0.55 -0.26 -12.53
CA GLY A 78 -1.29 -1.47 -12.19
C GLY A 78 -1.36 -1.70 -10.70
N GLN A 79 -2.08 -2.73 -10.30
CA GLN A 79 -2.19 -3.11 -8.90
C GLN A 79 -0.80 -3.53 -8.39
N HIS A 80 -0.42 -2.96 -7.26
CA HIS A 80 0.91 -3.17 -6.69
C HIS A 80 0.87 -4.03 -5.43
N HIS A 81 -0.08 -3.78 -4.56
CA HIS A 81 -0.21 -4.53 -3.32
C HIS A 81 -1.62 -4.43 -2.75
N VAL A 82 -1.90 -5.30 -1.77
CA VAL A 82 -3.10 -5.21 -0.95
C VAL A 82 -2.66 -5.06 0.50
N CYS A 83 -3.41 -4.32 1.29
CA CYS A 83 -3.10 -4.07 2.68
C CYS A 83 -4.22 -4.53 3.59
N PHE A 84 -3.90 -5.41 4.54
CA PHE A 84 -4.83 -5.86 5.57
C PHE A 84 -4.39 -5.33 6.92
N GLU A 85 -5.34 -5.09 7.81
CA GLU A 85 -5.07 -4.65 9.17
C GLU A 85 -4.88 -5.85 10.10
N VAL A 86 -3.99 -5.69 11.06
CA VAL A 86 -3.73 -6.67 12.11
C VAL A 86 -3.69 -5.95 13.46
N PRO A 87 -3.97 -6.65 14.56
CA PRO A 87 -3.97 -5.99 15.88
C PRO A 87 -2.59 -5.52 16.35
N ASP A 88 -1.53 -6.28 16.04
CA ASP A 88 -0.18 -6.00 16.52
C ASP A 88 0.82 -6.40 15.44
N ILE A 89 1.57 -5.43 14.95
CA ILE A 89 2.48 -5.66 13.81
C ILE A 89 3.67 -6.55 14.17
N HIS A 90 4.14 -6.47 15.41
CA HIS A 90 5.28 -7.30 15.85
C HIS A 90 4.88 -8.76 15.97
N GLU A 91 3.69 -9.04 16.48
CA GLU A 91 3.16 -10.40 16.53
C GLU A 91 2.92 -10.93 15.12
N ALA A 92 2.39 -10.11 14.23
CA ALA A 92 2.16 -10.51 12.85
C ALA A 92 3.47 -10.86 12.15
N LYS A 93 4.51 -10.06 12.33
CA LYS A 93 5.83 -10.33 11.75
C LYS A 93 6.38 -11.66 12.27
N ALA A 94 6.35 -11.85 13.58
CA ALA A 94 6.85 -13.07 14.21
C ALA A 94 6.10 -14.31 13.71
N GLU A 95 4.79 -14.22 13.57
CA GLU A 95 3.97 -15.33 13.10
C GLU A 95 4.24 -15.65 11.64
N MET A 96 4.38 -14.62 10.79
CA MET A 96 4.72 -14.82 9.38
C MET A 96 6.06 -15.53 9.25
N GLU A 97 7.07 -15.08 9.99
CA GLU A 97 8.40 -15.67 9.94
C GLU A 97 8.40 -17.09 10.49
N ALA A 98 7.66 -17.34 11.56
CA ALA A 98 7.54 -18.70 12.13
C ALA A 98 6.91 -19.68 11.15
N LYS A 99 6.05 -19.20 10.26
CA LYS A 99 5.41 -20.01 9.21
C LYS A 99 6.24 -20.12 7.95
N GLY A 100 7.40 -19.49 7.91
CA GLY A 100 8.31 -19.56 6.77
C GLY A 100 8.10 -18.51 5.71
N ALA A 101 7.24 -17.53 5.94
CA ALA A 101 7.05 -16.44 4.99
C ALA A 101 8.15 -15.39 5.16
N LYS A 102 8.59 -14.81 4.05
CA LYS A 102 9.65 -13.80 4.08
C LYS A 102 9.07 -12.41 4.26
N VAL A 103 9.35 -11.82 5.42
CA VAL A 103 9.03 -10.41 5.68
C VAL A 103 10.15 -9.53 5.13
N LEU A 104 9.79 -8.50 4.40
CA LEU A 104 10.73 -7.62 3.71
C LEU A 104 11.14 -6.45 4.61
N GLY A 105 12.09 -6.68 5.48
CA GLY A 105 12.64 -5.68 6.38
C GLY A 105 11.92 -5.61 7.72
N GLU A 106 12.23 -4.57 8.48
CA GLU A 106 11.66 -4.34 9.79
C GLU A 106 10.40 -3.48 9.70
N PRO A 107 9.52 -3.51 10.71
CA PRO A 107 8.34 -2.63 10.71
C PRO A 107 8.76 -1.17 10.59
N ARG A 108 7.98 -0.42 9.81
CA ARG A 108 8.20 1.02 9.62
C ARG A 108 6.84 1.71 9.54
N ILE A 109 6.84 3.01 9.79
CA ILE A 109 5.61 3.78 9.73
C ILE A 109 5.20 3.98 8.27
N GLY A 110 3.97 3.58 7.94
CA GLY A 110 3.43 3.72 6.60
C GLY A 110 2.64 5.01 6.40
N ALA A 111 1.95 5.09 5.26
CA ALA A 111 1.23 6.28 4.85
C ALA A 111 0.09 6.69 5.80
N HIS A 112 -0.46 5.73 6.54
CA HIS A 112 -1.52 5.98 7.52
C HIS A 112 -0.99 6.33 8.91
N GLY A 113 0.33 6.44 9.07
CA GLY A 113 0.92 6.81 10.36
C GLY A 113 1.03 5.68 11.37
N THR A 114 0.86 4.44 10.96
CA THR A 114 0.91 3.27 11.83
C THR A 114 1.92 2.27 11.27
N PRO A 115 2.50 1.38 12.11
CA PRO A 115 3.52 0.43 11.64
C PRO A 115 3.01 -0.55 10.60
N VAL A 116 3.82 -0.80 9.58
CA VAL A 116 3.52 -1.74 8.51
C VAL A 116 4.70 -2.67 8.25
N ILE A 117 4.39 -3.84 7.67
CA ILE A 117 5.38 -4.74 7.08
C ILE A 117 4.86 -5.19 5.71
N PHE A 118 5.80 -5.57 4.83
CA PHE A 118 5.47 -6.22 3.56
C PHE A 118 5.94 -7.67 3.60
N VAL A 119 5.13 -8.55 3.04
CA VAL A 119 5.46 -9.98 2.94
C VAL A 119 5.67 -10.35 1.48
N HIS A 120 6.77 -11.07 1.21
CA HIS A 120 7.17 -11.39 -0.15
C HIS A 120 6.07 -12.13 -0.92
N PRO A 121 5.78 -11.73 -2.17
CA PRO A 121 4.69 -12.34 -2.95
C PRO A 121 4.80 -13.85 -3.14
N ARG A 122 6.02 -14.40 -3.22
CA ARG A 122 6.19 -15.84 -3.41
C ARG A 122 5.56 -16.66 -2.29
N ASP A 123 5.43 -16.08 -1.08
CA ASP A 123 4.88 -16.75 0.09
C ASP A 123 3.41 -16.38 0.31
N MET A 124 2.87 -15.50 -0.53
CA MET A 124 1.50 -14.98 -0.42
C MET A 124 0.70 -15.22 -1.70
N GLY A 125 0.97 -16.34 -2.37
CA GLY A 125 0.19 -16.68 -3.56
C GLY A 125 0.43 -15.76 -4.75
N GLY A 126 1.56 -15.09 -4.81
CA GLY A 126 1.89 -14.19 -5.93
C GLY A 126 1.48 -12.74 -5.70
N VAL A 127 0.95 -12.42 -4.52
CA VAL A 127 0.49 -11.07 -4.18
C VAL A 127 1.42 -10.44 -3.17
N LEU A 128 1.89 -9.22 -3.44
CA LEU A 128 2.61 -8.44 -2.43
C LEU A 128 1.60 -8.01 -1.38
N VAL A 129 1.76 -8.51 -0.17
CA VAL A 129 0.84 -8.24 0.93
C VAL A 129 1.50 -7.28 1.93
N GLU A 130 0.79 -6.20 2.20
CA GLU A 130 1.13 -5.28 3.29
C GLU A 130 0.25 -5.61 4.49
N LEU A 131 0.85 -5.72 5.67
CA LEU A 131 0.11 -5.81 6.92
C LEU A 131 0.31 -4.51 7.68
N MET A 132 -0.77 -3.96 8.19
CA MET A 132 -0.76 -2.67 8.87
C MET A 132 -1.39 -2.83 10.24
N GLU A 133 -0.72 -2.29 11.26
CA GLU A 133 -1.34 -2.29 12.57
C GLU A 133 -2.56 -1.40 12.56
N THR A 134 -3.68 -1.91 13.08
CA THR A 134 -4.93 -1.17 13.09
C THR A 134 -4.74 0.18 13.79
N PRO A 135 -5.08 1.30 13.17
CA PRO A 135 -4.92 2.61 13.81
C PRO A 135 -5.75 2.70 15.09
N ARG A 136 -5.14 3.19 16.16
CA ARG A 136 -5.82 3.33 17.46
C ARG A 136 -6.88 4.43 17.44
N GLU A 137 -6.73 5.35 16.50
CA GLU A 137 -7.62 6.49 16.37
C GLU A 137 -8.79 6.23 15.42
N ALA A 138 -9.06 4.97 15.11
CA ALA A 138 -10.11 4.60 14.16
C ALA A 138 -11.50 4.62 14.80
N HIS A 139 -11.81 5.67 15.56
CA HIS A 139 -13.11 5.80 16.20
C HIS A 139 -13.74 7.16 15.95
#